data_303eea625d8050fca08655b891d1f86f
#
_entry.id   303eea625d8050fca08655b891d1f86f
#
_cell.length_a   1.000
_cell.length_b   1.000
_cell.length_c   1.000
_cell.angle_alpha   90.00
_cell.angle_beta   90.00
_cell.angle_gamma   90.00
#
_symmetry.space_group_name_H-M   'P 1'
#
loop_
_entity.id
_entity.type
_entity.pdbx_description
1 polymer ?
#
loop_
_entity_poly.entity_id
_entity_poly.type
_entity_poly.pdbx_seq_one_letter_code
_entity_poly.pdbx_strand_id
1 'polypeptide(L)'
;RKKQLIPFFKFKPVMILEGDYHYKTRSFLTSFYGKKVLKIAPDNDFINTKVDLNNLPPPNAIFTTKSDRNLNFLLDAWHQIKKKSIQSKLFINPPHSLTDINVQDDVILRKKGEKNLLIEDLVNSRVFITPGHKTEVFCLAAEEARELCVPIVTMGFGSLYERVEHGLTGFVAKNKKEFIEYTNLILNDNNIYYKLKDNLIKRKNSRNYSHVKSDLIKLLNIDE
;
A
#
# COMPACT_ATOMS: atom_id res chain seq x y z
N ARG A 1 13.78 18.30 20.79
CA ARG A 1 14.30 16.90 20.69
C ARG A 1 15.03 16.44 21.95
N LYS A 2 15.87 17.24 22.64
CA LYS A 2 16.56 16.83 23.89
C LYS A 2 15.60 16.49 25.05
N LYS A 3 14.47 17.21 25.19
CA LYS A 3 13.45 16.96 26.25
C LYS A 3 12.73 15.60 26.11
N GLN A 4 12.75 14.98 24.92
CA GLN A 4 12.11 13.67 24.66
C GLN A 4 13.03 12.49 25.00
N LEU A 5 14.35 12.69 25.09
CA LEU A 5 15.32 11.62 25.36
C LEU A 5 15.35 11.24 26.86
N ILE A 6 15.12 12.21 27.76
CA ILE A 6 15.15 11.97 29.22
C ILE A 6 14.14 10.90 29.67
N PRO A 7 12.84 10.94 29.23
CA PRO A 7 11.90 9.88 29.53
C PRO A 7 12.34 8.50 29.01
N PHE A 8 12.94 8.45 27.83
CA PHE A 8 13.45 7.20 27.27
C PHE A 8 14.49 6.54 28.15
N PHE A 9 15.49 7.29 28.64
CA PHE A 9 16.51 6.75 29.54
C PHE A 9 15.95 6.35 30.91
N LYS A 10 14.95 7.09 31.40
CA LYS A 10 14.37 6.84 32.73
C LYS A 10 13.42 5.62 32.72
N PHE A 11 12.57 5.50 31.71
CA PHE A 11 11.46 4.51 31.71
C PHE A 11 11.75 3.27 30.86
N LYS A 12 12.82 3.25 30.06
CA LYS A 12 13.21 2.13 29.20
C LYS A 12 12.02 1.52 28.42
N PRO A 13 11.26 2.29 27.65
CA PRO A 13 10.05 1.83 27.00
C PRO A 13 10.34 0.70 26.01
N VAL A 14 9.39 -0.22 25.85
CA VAL A 14 9.40 -1.20 24.77
C VAL A 14 8.89 -0.53 23.49
N MET A 15 9.64 -0.66 22.41
CA MET A 15 9.24 -0.13 21.12
C MET A 15 8.39 -1.14 20.37
N ILE A 16 7.17 -0.75 20.00
CA ILE A 16 6.30 -1.51 19.12
C ILE A 16 6.51 -1.02 17.70
N LEU A 17 6.82 -1.92 16.79
CA LEU A 17 7.18 -1.67 15.40
C LEU A 17 6.21 -2.39 14.48
N GLU A 18 5.84 -1.77 13.36
CA GLU A 18 4.74 -2.23 12.49
C GLU A 18 5.13 -3.32 11.49
N GLY A 19 6.41 -3.62 11.34
CA GLY A 19 6.91 -4.63 10.41
C GLY A 19 8.43 -4.78 10.42
N ASP A 20 8.95 -5.68 9.60
CA ASP A 20 10.37 -6.00 9.55
C ASP A 20 11.20 -4.84 9.00
N TYR A 21 10.68 -4.11 8.00
CA TYR A 21 11.33 -2.90 7.50
C TYR A 21 11.47 -1.85 8.60
N HIS A 22 10.38 -1.59 9.33
CA HIS A 22 10.39 -0.66 10.46
C HIS A 22 11.39 -1.10 11.53
N TYR A 23 11.47 -2.39 11.79
CA TYR A 23 12.43 -2.97 12.73
C TYR A 23 13.89 -2.76 12.30
N LYS A 24 14.19 -2.94 11.01
CA LYS A 24 15.56 -2.83 10.46
C LYS A 24 16.06 -1.39 10.34
N THR A 25 15.14 -0.45 10.05
CA THR A 25 15.50 0.93 9.68
C THR A 25 15.43 1.94 10.81
N ARG A 26 15.05 1.53 12.03
CA ARG A 26 14.99 2.43 13.17
C ARG A 26 16.37 2.96 13.58
N SER A 27 16.36 4.08 14.28
CA SER A 27 17.55 4.74 14.77
C SER A 27 18.39 3.86 15.71
N PHE A 28 19.71 3.94 15.62
CA PHE A 28 20.66 3.29 16.52
C PHE A 28 20.37 3.60 17.99
N LEU A 29 20.02 4.85 18.33
CA LEU A 29 19.69 5.25 19.70
C LEU A 29 18.52 4.46 20.30
N THR A 30 17.61 3.96 19.47
CA THR A 30 16.48 3.13 19.91
C THR A 30 16.82 1.63 19.93
N SER A 31 18.07 1.27 19.58
CA SER A 31 18.53 -0.13 19.59
C SER A 31 18.71 -0.72 20.99
N PHE A 32 18.91 0.13 21.99
CA PHE A 32 19.12 -0.27 23.38
C PHE A 32 17.84 -0.71 24.10
N TYR A 33 16.67 -0.50 23.51
CA TYR A 33 15.38 -0.83 24.13
C TYR A 33 14.80 -2.13 23.57
N GLY A 34 13.96 -2.77 24.37
CA GLY A 34 13.20 -3.93 23.91
C GLY A 34 12.39 -3.61 22.67
N LYS A 35 12.30 -4.56 21.74
CA LYS A 35 11.64 -4.42 20.44
C LYS A 35 10.63 -5.51 20.26
N LYS A 36 9.45 -5.16 19.86
CA LYS A 36 8.41 -6.10 19.49
C LYS A 36 7.76 -5.66 18.17
N VAL A 37 7.44 -6.59 17.31
CA VAL A 37 6.73 -6.30 16.05
C VAL A 37 5.26 -6.60 16.26
N LEU A 38 4.42 -5.60 15.99
CA LEU A 38 2.97 -5.72 15.94
C LEU A 38 2.49 -5.32 14.55
N LYS A 39 2.17 -6.28 13.71
CA LYS A 39 1.59 -6.02 12.39
C LYS A 39 0.17 -5.50 12.58
N ILE A 40 -0.10 -4.30 12.09
CA ILE A 40 -1.45 -3.72 12.04
C ILE A 40 -2.30 -4.42 10.98
N ALA A 41 -3.60 -4.15 10.95
CA ALA A 41 -4.53 -4.74 10.01
C ALA A 41 -5.35 -3.64 9.31
N PRO A 42 -5.84 -3.88 8.08
CA PRO A 42 -6.87 -3.04 7.49
C PRO A 42 -8.18 -3.16 8.27
N ASP A 43 -9.08 -2.24 7.99
CA ASP A 43 -10.41 -2.27 8.58
C ASP A 43 -11.21 -3.50 8.12
N ASN A 44 -12.14 -3.95 8.97
CA ASN A 44 -12.97 -5.13 8.71
C ASN A 44 -13.78 -5.01 7.40
N ASP A 45 -14.14 -3.82 6.97
CA ASP A 45 -14.89 -3.62 5.73
C ASP A 45 -14.09 -4.08 4.51
N PHE A 46 -12.77 -3.85 4.48
CA PHE A 46 -11.89 -4.38 3.42
C PHE A 46 -11.78 -5.91 3.46
N ILE A 47 -11.71 -6.47 4.67
CA ILE A 47 -11.55 -7.92 4.86
C ILE A 47 -12.83 -8.66 4.47
N ASN A 48 -13.99 -8.13 4.88
CA ASN A 48 -15.29 -8.74 4.69
C ASN A 48 -15.88 -8.52 3.28
N THR A 49 -15.29 -7.62 2.50
CA THR A 49 -15.71 -7.39 1.12
C THR A 49 -15.51 -8.67 0.29
N LYS A 50 -16.61 -9.14 -0.30
CA LYS A 50 -16.56 -10.28 -1.22
C LYS A 50 -15.91 -9.86 -2.53
N VAL A 51 -14.89 -10.56 -2.93
CA VAL A 51 -14.19 -10.34 -4.20
C VAL A 51 -14.67 -11.37 -5.21
N ASP A 52 -15.27 -10.89 -6.30
CA ASP A 52 -15.68 -11.75 -7.42
C ASP A 52 -14.48 -12.01 -8.33
N LEU A 53 -14.12 -13.29 -8.47
CA LEU A 53 -13.05 -13.75 -9.38
C LEU A 53 -13.31 -13.41 -10.84
N ASN A 54 -14.57 -13.45 -11.25
CA ASN A 54 -14.95 -13.27 -12.66
C ASN A 54 -15.08 -11.79 -13.04
N ASN A 55 -15.08 -10.90 -12.06
CA ASN A 55 -15.16 -9.47 -12.33
C ASN A 55 -13.83 -8.96 -12.92
N LEU A 56 -13.91 -8.47 -14.15
CA LEU A 56 -12.82 -7.76 -14.82
C LEU A 56 -13.10 -6.26 -14.76
N PRO A 57 -12.47 -5.50 -13.86
CA PRO A 57 -12.70 -4.08 -13.79
C PRO A 57 -12.14 -3.35 -15.02
N PRO A 58 -12.57 -2.11 -15.29
CA PRO A 58 -11.96 -1.27 -16.30
C PRO A 58 -10.43 -1.20 -16.13
N PRO A 59 -9.64 -0.97 -17.20
CA PRO A 59 -8.19 -0.92 -17.12
C PRO A 59 -7.69 0.36 -16.44
N ASN A 60 -8.14 0.60 -15.23
CA ASN A 60 -7.80 1.77 -14.44
C ASN A 60 -6.71 1.43 -13.40
N ALA A 61 -5.91 2.43 -13.10
CA ALA A 61 -4.95 2.40 -12.01
C ALA A 61 -5.42 3.29 -10.85
N ILE A 62 -5.02 2.95 -9.63
CA ILE A 62 -5.37 3.72 -8.44
C ILE A 62 -4.15 3.94 -7.53
N PHE A 63 -4.07 5.15 -6.94
CA PHE A 63 -3.06 5.55 -5.96
C PHE A 63 -3.76 6.24 -4.79
N THR A 64 -3.78 5.61 -3.63
CA THR A 64 -4.50 6.11 -2.43
C THR A 64 -3.57 6.51 -1.29
N THR A 65 -2.25 6.42 -1.48
CA THR A 65 -1.29 6.89 -0.50
C THR A 65 -1.19 8.43 -0.49
N LYS A 66 -0.45 8.98 0.47
CA LYS A 66 -0.24 10.43 0.56
C LYS A 66 0.59 10.94 -0.62
N SER A 67 0.37 12.18 -1.02
CA SER A 67 1.08 12.82 -2.14
C SER A 67 2.61 12.90 -1.93
N ASP A 68 3.08 12.99 -0.68
CA ASP A 68 4.50 12.95 -0.33
C ASP A 68 5.18 11.58 -0.56
N ARG A 69 4.42 10.58 -0.99
CA ARG A 69 4.90 9.24 -1.35
C ARG A 69 5.27 9.12 -2.83
N ASN A 70 6.03 10.09 -3.34
CA ASN A 70 6.51 10.15 -4.73
C ASN A 70 5.40 10.30 -5.79
N LEU A 71 4.36 11.08 -5.51
CA LEU A 71 3.30 11.36 -6.49
C LEU A 71 3.86 11.95 -7.80
N ASN A 72 4.84 12.86 -7.74
CA ASN A 72 5.44 13.45 -8.94
C ASN A 72 6.10 12.39 -9.85
N PHE A 73 6.81 11.42 -9.27
CA PHE A 73 7.34 10.28 -10.01
C PHE A 73 6.21 9.50 -10.68
N LEU A 74 5.11 9.27 -9.94
CA LEU A 74 3.96 8.53 -10.45
C LEU A 74 3.31 9.23 -11.65
N LEU A 75 3.08 10.54 -11.56
CA LEU A 75 2.47 11.32 -12.65
C LEU A 75 3.36 11.35 -13.90
N ASP A 76 4.67 11.49 -13.72
CA ASP A 76 5.63 11.42 -14.82
C ASP A 76 5.69 10.00 -15.45
N ALA A 77 5.62 8.94 -14.65
CA ALA A 77 5.50 7.58 -15.14
C ALA A 77 4.15 7.35 -15.84
N TRP A 78 3.05 7.91 -15.29
CA TRP A 78 1.71 7.78 -15.84
C TRP A 78 1.60 8.34 -17.26
N HIS A 79 2.22 9.48 -17.52
CA HIS A 79 2.30 10.03 -18.89
C HIS A 79 2.86 9.02 -19.91
N GLN A 80 3.81 8.20 -19.53
CA GLN A 80 4.38 7.17 -20.40
C GLN A 80 3.51 5.89 -20.44
N ILE A 81 2.89 5.51 -19.32
CA ILE A 81 1.93 4.40 -19.25
C ILE A 81 0.77 4.66 -20.19
N LYS A 82 0.24 5.87 -20.18
CA LYS A 82 -0.90 6.28 -21.01
C LYS A 82 -0.68 6.10 -22.50
N LYS A 83 0.56 6.22 -23.00
CA LYS A 83 0.89 6.00 -24.43
C LYS A 83 0.56 4.58 -24.90
N LYS A 84 0.61 3.59 -24.02
CA LYS A 84 0.30 2.17 -24.32
C LYS A 84 -1.07 1.74 -23.79
N SER A 85 -1.62 2.45 -22.81
CA SER A 85 -2.90 2.15 -22.16
C SER A 85 -3.87 3.34 -22.33
N ILE A 86 -4.20 3.64 -23.60
CA ILE A 86 -4.91 4.87 -24.02
C ILE A 86 -6.28 5.05 -23.31
N GLN A 87 -6.99 3.96 -23.02
CA GLN A 87 -8.30 4.02 -22.36
C GLN A 87 -8.23 4.09 -20.82
N SER A 88 -7.04 3.88 -20.25
CA SER A 88 -6.86 3.81 -18.82
C SER A 88 -6.97 5.19 -18.15
N LYS A 89 -7.46 5.20 -16.93
CA LYS A 89 -7.51 6.37 -16.04
C LYS A 89 -6.71 6.08 -14.77
N LEU A 90 -6.12 7.12 -14.21
CA LEU A 90 -5.45 7.07 -12.91
C LEU A 90 -6.30 7.79 -11.87
N PHE A 91 -6.76 7.05 -10.87
CA PHE A 91 -7.48 7.61 -9.73
C PHE A 91 -6.50 7.92 -8.59
N ILE A 92 -6.48 9.16 -8.11
CA ILE A 92 -5.59 9.58 -7.02
C ILE A 92 -6.37 10.27 -5.90
N ASN A 93 -5.90 10.10 -4.67
CA ASN A 93 -6.39 10.94 -3.58
C ASN A 93 -6.00 12.40 -3.83
N PRO A 94 -6.88 13.38 -3.56
CA PRO A 94 -6.53 14.79 -3.70
C PRO A 94 -5.28 15.11 -2.87
N PRO A 95 -4.26 15.72 -3.47
CA PRO A 95 -3.09 16.18 -2.74
C PRO A 95 -3.44 17.31 -1.77
N HIS A 96 -2.58 17.55 -0.79
CA HIS A 96 -2.81 18.65 0.18
C HIS A 96 -2.75 20.04 -0.47
N SER A 97 -1.99 20.20 -1.55
CA SER A 97 -1.94 21.42 -2.37
C SER A 97 -2.15 21.05 -3.83
N LEU A 98 -3.12 21.65 -4.47
CA LEU A 98 -3.39 21.50 -5.91
C LEU A 98 -2.49 22.38 -6.77
N THR A 99 -1.81 23.37 -6.18
CA THR A 99 -1.03 24.38 -6.90
C THR A 99 0.21 23.83 -7.59
N ASP A 100 0.66 22.63 -7.17
CA ASP A 100 1.94 22.06 -7.62
C ASP A 100 1.78 20.86 -8.58
N ILE A 101 0.54 20.52 -8.99
CA ILE A 101 0.30 19.32 -9.80
C ILE A 101 -0.42 19.71 -11.09
N ASN A 102 0.28 19.55 -12.20
CA ASN A 102 -0.34 19.58 -13.52
C ASN A 102 -1.11 18.26 -13.73
N VAL A 103 -2.39 18.27 -13.40
CA VAL A 103 -3.28 17.10 -13.51
C VAL A 103 -3.69 16.98 -14.97
N GLN A 104 -3.32 15.88 -15.61
CA GLN A 104 -3.74 15.54 -16.97
C GLN A 104 -5.22 15.11 -16.98
N ASP A 105 -5.91 15.23 -18.10
CA ASP A 105 -7.35 14.91 -18.23
C ASP A 105 -7.72 13.47 -17.86
N ASP A 106 -6.76 12.56 -17.90
CA ASP A 106 -6.92 11.13 -17.56
C ASP A 106 -6.55 10.80 -16.11
N VAL A 107 -6.16 11.80 -15.32
CA VAL A 107 -5.93 11.69 -13.88
C VAL A 107 -7.14 12.21 -13.13
N ILE A 108 -7.85 11.32 -12.47
CA ILE A 108 -9.11 11.62 -11.77
C ILE A 108 -8.83 11.82 -10.28
N LEU A 109 -9.17 12.99 -9.78
CA LEU A 109 -9.15 13.24 -8.34
C LEU A 109 -10.34 12.54 -7.68
N ARG A 110 -10.06 11.59 -6.81
CA ARG A 110 -11.09 10.89 -6.03
C ARG A 110 -11.78 11.86 -5.05
N LYS A 111 -13.03 11.65 -4.81
CA LYS A 111 -13.71 12.33 -3.69
C LYS A 111 -13.15 11.78 -2.37
N LYS A 112 -12.70 12.64 -1.47
CA LYS A 112 -12.50 12.26 -0.07
C LYS A 112 -13.88 11.98 0.51
N GLY A 113 -14.06 10.83 1.12
CA GLY A 113 -15.36 10.46 1.60
C GLY A 113 -15.34 9.18 2.41
N GLU A 114 -16.46 8.53 2.43
CA GLU A 114 -16.70 7.31 3.16
C GLU A 114 -15.81 6.16 2.69
N LYS A 115 -15.50 5.26 3.60
CA LYS A 115 -14.68 4.08 3.36
C LYS A 115 -15.23 3.22 2.21
N ASN A 116 -16.55 3.12 2.10
CA ASN A 116 -17.22 2.37 1.04
C ASN A 116 -16.84 2.87 -0.38
N LEU A 117 -16.70 4.18 -0.56
CA LEU A 117 -16.25 4.75 -1.84
C LEU A 117 -14.80 4.36 -2.14
N LEU A 118 -13.95 4.25 -1.12
CA LEU A 118 -12.57 3.78 -1.32
C LEU A 118 -12.54 2.30 -1.73
N ILE A 119 -13.35 1.47 -1.09
CA ILE A 119 -13.48 0.05 -1.44
C ILE A 119 -13.98 -0.10 -2.88
N GLU A 120 -15.02 0.65 -3.25
CA GLU A 120 -15.57 0.65 -4.61
C GLU A 120 -14.53 1.06 -5.65
N ASP A 121 -13.80 2.16 -5.41
CA ASP A 121 -12.76 2.63 -6.33
C ASP A 121 -11.61 1.61 -6.47
N LEU A 122 -11.20 0.95 -5.38
CA LEU A 122 -10.19 -0.09 -5.41
C LEU A 122 -10.67 -1.31 -6.21
N VAL A 123 -11.88 -1.82 -5.94
CA VAL A 123 -12.46 -2.97 -6.65
C VAL A 123 -12.66 -2.69 -8.14
N ASN A 124 -12.94 -1.44 -8.49
CA ASN A 124 -13.10 -0.98 -9.88
C ASN A 124 -11.77 -0.60 -10.55
N SER A 125 -10.64 -0.91 -9.93
CA SER A 125 -9.32 -0.68 -10.51
C SER A 125 -8.59 -1.99 -10.77
N ARG A 126 -7.85 -2.08 -11.89
CA ARG A 126 -7.05 -3.27 -12.21
C ARG A 126 -5.75 -3.35 -11.44
N VAL A 127 -5.21 -2.21 -11.05
CA VAL A 127 -3.90 -2.15 -10.41
C VAL A 127 -3.83 -1.00 -9.43
N PHE A 128 -3.32 -1.32 -8.24
CA PHE A 128 -2.86 -0.32 -7.28
C PHE A 128 -1.40 0.00 -7.60
N ILE A 129 -1.09 1.25 -7.90
CA ILE A 129 0.27 1.66 -8.25
C ILE A 129 0.82 2.62 -7.21
N THR A 130 1.98 2.32 -6.67
CA THR A 130 2.67 3.19 -5.71
C THR A 130 4.18 3.05 -5.83
N PRO A 131 4.90 4.14 -6.16
CA PRO A 131 6.36 4.08 -6.14
C PRO A 131 6.90 3.74 -4.75
N GLY A 132 6.21 4.20 -3.71
CA GLY A 132 6.65 4.09 -2.32
C GLY A 132 7.63 5.18 -1.92
N HIS A 133 7.99 5.17 -0.65
CA HIS A 133 8.96 6.10 -0.07
C HIS A 133 9.72 5.41 1.07
N LYS A 134 10.99 5.79 1.28
CA LYS A 134 11.85 5.19 2.33
C LYS A 134 11.32 5.35 3.76
N THR A 135 10.44 6.33 3.98
CA THR A 135 9.79 6.53 5.29
C THR A 135 8.50 5.75 5.47
N GLU A 136 8.09 4.96 4.47
CA GLU A 136 6.90 4.11 4.56
C GLU A 136 7.21 2.88 5.40
N VAL A 137 6.66 2.81 6.62
CA VAL A 137 6.98 1.74 7.57
C VAL A 137 6.02 0.56 7.54
N PHE A 138 4.80 0.75 7.02
CA PHE A 138 3.81 -0.33 6.88
C PHE A 138 3.06 -0.31 5.54
N CYS A 139 2.62 0.86 5.05
CA CYS A 139 1.75 1.06 3.89
C CYS A 139 0.39 0.36 4.01
N LEU A 140 -0.48 0.91 4.86
CA LEU A 140 -1.84 0.39 5.04
C LEU A 140 -2.63 0.35 3.73
N ALA A 141 -2.49 1.37 2.87
CA ALA A 141 -3.17 1.42 1.57
C ALA A 141 -2.81 0.22 0.65
N ALA A 142 -1.57 -0.27 0.71
CA ALA A 142 -1.18 -1.48 -0.02
C ALA A 142 -1.80 -2.76 0.60
N GLU A 143 -1.96 -2.81 1.92
CA GLU A 143 -2.62 -3.92 2.59
C GLU A 143 -4.13 -3.93 2.30
N GLU A 144 -4.78 -2.76 2.27
CA GLU A 144 -6.17 -2.58 1.85
C GLU A 144 -6.39 -3.09 0.41
N ALA A 145 -5.50 -2.71 -0.52
CA ALA A 145 -5.55 -3.20 -1.89
C ALA A 145 -5.37 -4.74 -1.97
N ARG A 146 -4.46 -5.31 -1.18
CA ARG A 146 -4.26 -6.78 -1.10
C ARG A 146 -5.49 -7.51 -0.61
N GLU A 147 -6.14 -7.02 0.45
CA GLU A 147 -7.36 -7.65 1.00
C GLU A 147 -8.52 -7.60 -0.01
N LEU A 148 -8.56 -6.59 -0.88
CA LEU A 148 -9.49 -6.50 -2.00
C LEU A 148 -9.01 -7.23 -3.28
N CYS A 149 -7.91 -7.95 -3.18
CA CYS A 149 -7.30 -8.70 -4.29
C CYS A 149 -6.96 -7.84 -5.52
N VAL A 150 -6.54 -6.60 -5.30
CA VAL A 150 -6.06 -5.68 -6.34
C VAL A 150 -4.54 -5.86 -6.47
N PRO A 151 -4.03 -6.26 -7.64
CA PRO A 151 -2.59 -6.38 -7.89
C PRO A 151 -1.84 -5.07 -7.66
N ILE A 152 -0.60 -5.16 -7.18
CA ILE A 152 0.20 -3.98 -6.83
C ILE A 152 1.42 -3.87 -7.74
N VAL A 153 1.71 -2.65 -8.23
CA VAL A 153 3.01 -2.31 -8.83
C VAL A 153 3.71 -1.26 -7.99
N THR A 154 4.93 -1.54 -7.60
CA THR A 154 5.73 -0.68 -6.72
C THR A 154 7.20 -0.66 -7.10
N MET A 155 7.95 0.38 -6.66
CA MET A 155 9.41 0.39 -6.67
C MET A 155 10.03 -0.34 -5.46
N GLY A 156 9.20 -0.86 -4.55
CA GLY A 156 9.66 -1.57 -3.37
C GLY A 156 10.33 -0.70 -2.31
N PHE A 157 10.16 0.63 -2.36
CA PHE A 157 10.71 1.50 -1.31
C PHE A 157 9.93 1.36 0.00
N GLY A 158 10.66 1.44 1.10
CA GLY A 158 10.05 1.30 2.41
C GLY A 158 9.59 -0.13 2.67
N SER A 159 8.46 -0.29 3.35
CA SER A 159 7.84 -1.59 3.65
C SER A 159 7.12 -2.24 2.45
N LEU A 160 7.09 -1.60 1.30
CA LEU A 160 6.33 -2.10 0.14
C LEU A 160 6.87 -3.43 -0.41
N TYR A 161 8.16 -3.71 -0.26
CA TYR A 161 8.71 -5.03 -0.62
C TYR A 161 8.14 -6.17 0.24
N GLU A 162 7.58 -5.86 1.42
CA GLU A 162 6.89 -6.83 2.28
C GLU A 162 5.44 -7.09 1.85
N ARG A 163 4.91 -6.25 0.96
CA ARG A 163 3.50 -6.26 0.52
C ARG A 163 3.30 -6.96 -0.81
N VAL A 164 4.37 -7.13 -1.59
CA VAL A 164 4.27 -7.65 -2.96
C VAL A 164 5.20 -8.84 -3.15
N GLU A 165 4.65 -9.98 -3.47
CA GLU A 165 5.38 -11.13 -3.98
C GLU A 165 5.50 -10.97 -5.50
N HIS A 166 6.72 -10.61 -5.97
CA HIS A 166 6.99 -10.30 -7.38
C HIS A 166 6.56 -11.44 -8.32
N GLY A 167 5.72 -11.10 -9.31
CA GLY A 167 5.18 -12.05 -10.29
C GLY A 167 4.03 -12.93 -9.77
N LEU A 168 3.69 -12.84 -8.48
CA LEU A 168 2.61 -13.61 -7.87
C LEU A 168 1.43 -12.74 -7.43
N THR A 169 1.68 -11.67 -6.69
CA THR A 169 0.61 -10.76 -6.19
C THR A 169 0.69 -9.37 -6.78
N GLY A 170 1.66 -9.15 -7.64
CA GLY A 170 1.96 -7.88 -8.28
C GLY A 170 3.41 -7.86 -8.73
N PHE A 171 3.96 -6.66 -8.93
CA PHE A 171 5.35 -6.51 -9.39
C PHE A 171 6.11 -5.48 -8.57
N VAL A 172 7.38 -5.81 -8.26
CA VAL A 172 8.35 -4.89 -7.70
C VAL A 172 9.32 -4.50 -8.80
N ALA A 173 9.28 -3.24 -9.21
CA ALA A 173 10.11 -2.69 -10.28
C ALA A 173 11.46 -2.20 -9.73
N LYS A 174 12.53 -2.43 -10.46
CA LYS A 174 13.88 -1.97 -10.12
C LYS A 174 14.16 -0.55 -10.59
N ASN A 175 13.41 -0.09 -11.60
CA ASN A 175 13.57 1.23 -12.21
C ASN A 175 12.24 1.70 -12.82
N LYS A 176 12.20 2.96 -13.27
CA LYS A 176 11.01 3.57 -13.85
C LYS A 176 10.49 2.82 -15.08
N LYS A 177 11.39 2.31 -15.93
CA LYS A 177 11.01 1.57 -17.13
C LYS A 177 10.23 0.30 -16.78
N GLU A 178 10.74 -0.51 -15.84
CA GLU A 178 10.03 -1.69 -15.34
C GLU A 178 8.70 -1.34 -14.66
N PHE A 179 8.64 -0.24 -13.90
CA PHE A 179 7.40 0.23 -13.29
C PHE A 179 6.32 0.51 -14.34
N ILE A 180 6.69 1.18 -15.43
CA ILE A 180 5.81 1.46 -16.57
C ILE A 180 5.40 0.16 -17.28
N GLU A 181 6.36 -0.73 -17.55
CA GLU A 181 6.11 -2.00 -18.25
C GLU A 181 5.16 -2.90 -17.44
N TYR A 182 5.39 -3.09 -16.15
CA TYR A 182 4.53 -3.92 -15.30
C TYR A 182 3.14 -3.33 -15.11
N THR A 183 3.03 -2.00 -15.03
CA THR A 183 1.72 -1.35 -14.97
C THR A 183 0.95 -1.58 -16.26
N ASN A 184 1.57 -1.34 -17.42
CA ASN A 184 0.94 -1.61 -18.72
C ASN A 184 0.58 -3.09 -18.91
N LEU A 185 1.40 -4.00 -18.41
CA LEU A 185 1.14 -5.44 -18.48
C LEU A 185 -0.17 -5.80 -17.76
N ILE A 186 -0.39 -5.30 -16.53
CA ILE A 186 -1.63 -5.57 -15.79
C ILE A 186 -2.83 -4.87 -16.43
N LEU A 187 -2.65 -3.64 -16.93
CA LEU A 187 -3.74 -2.87 -17.55
C LEU A 187 -4.24 -3.50 -18.85
N ASN A 188 -3.37 -4.11 -19.66
CA ASN A 188 -3.67 -4.55 -21.02
C ASN A 188 -3.80 -6.08 -21.17
N ASP A 189 -3.28 -6.88 -20.24
CA ASP A 189 -3.33 -8.34 -20.31
C ASP A 189 -4.28 -8.90 -19.23
N ASN A 190 -5.45 -9.36 -19.67
CA ASN A 190 -6.45 -9.94 -18.79
C ASN A 190 -5.97 -11.24 -18.13
N ASN A 191 -5.16 -12.06 -18.81
CA ASN A 191 -4.66 -13.33 -18.25
C ASN A 191 -3.70 -13.05 -17.09
N ILE A 192 -2.82 -12.09 -17.25
CA ILE A 192 -1.91 -11.65 -16.17
C ILE A 192 -2.73 -11.10 -15.00
N TYR A 193 -3.72 -10.24 -15.26
CA TYR A 193 -4.60 -9.71 -14.23
C TYR A 193 -5.27 -10.83 -13.43
N TYR A 194 -5.94 -11.77 -14.10
CA TYR A 194 -6.62 -12.88 -13.43
C TYR A 194 -5.67 -13.80 -12.67
N LYS A 195 -4.48 -14.08 -13.21
CA LYS A 195 -3.45 -14.87 -12.52
C LYS A 195 -3.01 -14.21 -11.21
N LEU A 196 -2.76 -12.90 -11.22
CA LEU A 196 -2.36 -12.17 -10.02
C LEU A 196 -3.51 -12.10 -9.00
N LYS A 197 -4.74 -11.87 -9.46
CA LYS A 197 -5.94 -11.83 -8.62
C LYS A 197 -6.22 -13.18 -7.94
N ASP A 198 -6.14 -14.28 -8.67
CA ASP A 198 -6.30 -15.64 -8.11
C ASP A 198 -5.24 -15.92 -7.04
N ASN A 199 -3.99 -15.55 -7.29
CA ASN A 199 -2.94 -15.68 -6.31
C ASN A 199 -3.19 -14.82 -5.06
N LEU A 200 -3.72 -13.60 -5.20
CA LEU A 200 -4.08 -12.73 -4.08
C LEU A 200 -5.19 -13.35 -3.24
N ILE A 201 -6.22 -13.93 -3.87
CA ILE A 201 -7.30 -14.61 -3.16
C ILE A 201 -6.78 -15.77 -2.32
N LYS A 202 -5.90 -16.60 -2.89
CA LYS A 202 -5.26 -17.73 -2.18
C LYS A 202 -4.36 -17.28 -1.02
N ARG A 203 -3.91 -16.02 -1.03
CA ARG A 203 -3.01 -15.41 -0.04
C ARG A 203 -3.69 -14.36 0.83
N LYS A 204 -5.01 -14.29 0.78
CA LYS A 204 -5.77 -13.38 1.63
C LYS A 204 -5.43 -13.66 3.09
N ASN A 205 -4.99 -12.67 3.82
CA ASN A 205 -4.53 -12.82 5.19
C ASN A 205 -5.69 -12.82 6.19
N SER A 206 -6.75 -12.07 5.87
CA SER A 206 -7.93 -11.88 6.72
C SER A 206 -7.61 -11.43 8.16
N ARG A 207 -6.41 -10.86 8.35
CA ARG A 207 -5.99 -10.33 9.64
C ARG A 207 -6.79 -9.08 9.96
N ASN A 208 -7.45 -9.06 11.09
CA ASN A 208 -8.34 -7.98 11.54
C ASN A 208 -7.90 -7.41 12.90
N TYR A 209 -8.62 -6.40 13.37
CA TYR A 209 -8.31 -5.75 14.64
C TYR A 209 -8.41 -6.67 15.87
N SER A 210 -9.22 -7.73 15.86
CA SER A 210 -9.26 -8.70 16.95
C SER A 210 -7.92 -9.45 17.07
N HIS A 211 -7.32 -9.81 15.95
CA HIS A 211 -5.98 -10.40 15.93
C HIS A 211 -4.92 -9.41 16.43
N VAL A 212 -5.02 -8.13 16.02
CA VAL A 212 -4.10 -7.09 16.49
C VAL A 212 -4.23 -6.88 18.01
N LYS A 213 -5.46 -6.84 18.53
CA LYS A 213 -5.74 -6.75 19.96
C LYS A 213 -5.13 -7.92 20.73
N SER A 214 -5.38 -9.15 20.31
CA SER A 214 -4.84 -10.36 20.94
C SER A 214 -3.31 -10.34 20.95
N ASP A 215 -2.68 -9.98 19.83
CA ASP A 215 -1.22 -9.89 19.77
C ASP A 215 -0.67 -8.77 20.66
N LEU A 216 -1.35 -7.63 20.77
CA LEU A 216 -0.96 -6.53 21.64
C LEU A 216 -1.02 -6.95 23.12
N ILE A 217 -2.09 -7.62 23.55
CA ILE A 217 -2.25 -8.14 24.91
C ILE A 217 -1.09 -9.09 25.24
N LYS A 218 -0.79 -10.05 24.36
CA LYS A 218 0.34 -10.97 24.51
C LYS A 218 1.69 -10.23 24.57
N LEU A 219 1.86 -9.20 23.74
CA LEU A 219 3.08 -8.41 23.69
C LEU A 219 3.32 -7.61 24.99
N LEU A 220 2.27 -7.17 25.64
CA LEU A 220 2.32 -6.37 26.85
C LEU A 220 2.31 -7.23 28.13
N ASN A 221 2.11 -8.55 28.01
CA ASN A 221 1.93 -9.50 29.13
C ASN A 221 0.79 -9.03 30.06
N ILE A 222 -0.31 -8.55 29.47
CA ILE A 222 -1.53 -8.18 30.22
C ILE A 222 -2.38 -9.46 30.27
N ASP A 223 -2.62 -9.96 31.46
CA ASP A 223 -3.61 -11.02 31.69
C ASP A 223 -5.02 -10.44 31.49
N GLU A 224 -5.88 -11.18 30.80
CA GLU A 224 -7.28 -10.79 30.53
C GLU A 224 -8.13 -10.87 31.80
#